data_353eec3270c20b8df541722e6c011de2
#
_entry.id   353eec3270c20b8df541722e6c011de2
#
_cell.length_a   1.000
_cell.length_b   1.000
_cell.length_c   1.000
_cell.angle_alpha   90.00
_cell.angle_beta   90.00
_cell.angle_gamma   90.00
#
_symmetry.space_group_name_H-M   'P 1'
#
loop_
_entity.id
_entity.type
_entity.pdbx_description
1 polymer ?
#
loop_
_entity_poly.entity_id
_entity_poly.type
_entity_poly.pdbx_seq_one_letter_code
_entity_poly.pdbx_strand_id
1 'polypeptide(L)'
;MSRAEKYCLIELLRTLKPETSIEIGTYKGGSLQVLSKYSKKVFSIDISSEPQKFLKSKFNNVSFEIGKSFDIIKDLILKIESNNQKVEFILVDGDHSKNGIQKDLEAILTHKFNNPLTIIVHDSFNPQCRKGIKSIDYKRFKNIKHIDLDYITGCFSPNKDFKEMWGGFAIIRLDNNIEINSKVNASQEMLFKRAYIGSKHIIKDKFLFLSPLKKYFYKKFNLIHKSDTYNNFKS
;
A
#
# COMPACT_ATOMS: atom_id res chain seq x y z
N MET A 1 -7.95 2.57 7.23
CA MET A 1 -7.62 3.99 6.98
C MET A 1 -8.24 4.87 8.06
N SER A 2 -7.46 5.74 8.71
CA SER A 2 -7.90 6.73 9.68
C SER A 2 -8.60 7.92 9.00
N ARG A 3 -9.21 8.82 9.79
CA ARG A 3 -9.80 10.05 9.23
C ARG A 3 -8.75 10.94 8.57
N ALA A 4 -7.57 11.10 9.19
CA ALA A 4 -6.49 11.92 8.64
C ALA A 4 -6.00 11.38 7.29
N GLU A 5 -5.80 10.07 7.18
CA GLU A 5 -5.43 9.42 5.93
C GLU A 5 -6.49 9.60 4.84
N LYS A 6 -7.78 9.45 5.21
CA LYS A 6 -8.87 9.66 4.27
C LYS A 6 -8.92 11.10 3.76
N TYR A 7 -8.76 12.09 4.65
CA TYR A 7 -8.69 13.49 4.26
C TYR A 7 -7.50 13.78 3.35
N CYS A 8 -6.32 13.26 3.71
CA CYS A 8 -5.11 13.40 2.90
C CYS A 8 -5.31 12.82 1.49
N LEU A 9 -5.88 11.60 1.40
CA LEU A 9 -6.14 10.95 0.11
C LEU A 9 -7.13 11.75 -0.74
N ILE A 10 -8.20 12.29 -0.13
CA ILE A 10 -9.18 13.14 -0.82
C ILE A 10 -8.51 14.41 -1.36
N GLU A 11 -7.76 15.13 -0.55
CA GLU A 11 -7.13 16.40 -0.96
C GLU A 11 -6.05 16.16 -2.03
N LEU A 12 -5.28 15.09 -1.88
CA LEU A 12 -4.27 14.72 -2.85
C LEU A 12 -4.89 14.40 -4.22
N LEU A 13 -5.91 13.55 -4.26
CA LEU A 13 -6.58 13.16 -5.50
C LEU A 13 -7.41 14.30 -6.11
N ARG A 14 -8.03 15.15 -5.27
CA ARG A 14 -8.75 16.35 -5.72
C ARG A 14 -7.83 17.35 -6.42
N THR A 15 -6.58 17.43 -5.96
CA THR A 15 -5.56 18.30 -6.54
C THR A 15 -4.94 17.70 -7.79
N LEU A 16 -4.59 16.41 -7.75
CA LEU A 16 -3.93 15.70 -8.87
C LEU A 16 -4.90 15.45 -10.03
N LYS A 17 -6.17 15.11 -9.73
CA LYS A 17 -7.19 14.72 -10.72
C LYS A 17 -6.64 13.71 -11.73
N PRO A 18 -6.12 12.57 -11.28
CA PRO A 18 -5.40 11.65 -12.13
C PRO A 18 -6.29 11.10 -13.25
N GLU A 19 -5.72 10.96 -14.44
CA GLU A 19 -6.37 10.26 -15.55
C GLU A 19 -6.59 8.79 -15.18
N THR A 20 -5.53 8.11 -14.77
CA THR A 20 -5.64 6.73 -14.28
C THR A 20 -4.97 6.58 -12.94
N SER A 21 -5.67 5.94 -12.02
CA SER A 21 -5.15 5.47 -10.74
C SER A 21 -5.11 3.95 -10.68
N ILE A 22 -4.11 3.41 -9.97
CA ILE A 22 -4.04 1.99 -9.65
C ILE A 22 -4.14 1.84 -8.13
N GLU A 23 -4.93 0.89 -7.66
CA GLU A 23 -5.00 0.47 -6.27
C GLU A 23 -4.50 -0.97 -6.15
N ILE A 24 -3.59 -1.22 -5.21
CA ILE A 24 -3.15 -2.55 -4.80
C ILE A 24 -3.77 -2.84 -3.43
N GLY A 25 -4.63 -3.84 -3.35
CA GLY A 25 -5.40 -4.17 -2.16
C GLY A 25 -6.76 -3.47 -2.11
N THR A 26 -7.79 -4.13 -2.62
CA THR A 26 -9.16 -3.58 -2.71
C THR A 26 -9.92 -3.74 -1.40
N TYR A 27 -9.85 -4.93 -0.80
CA TYR A 27 -10.59 -5.31 0.41
C TYR A 27 -12.09 -4.91 0.34
N LYS A 28 -12.57 -4.07 1.27
CA LYS A 28 -13.97 -3.58 1.31
C LYS A 28 -14.21 -2.32 0.46
N GLY A 29 -13.23 -1.85 -0.29
CA GLY A 29 -13.34 -0.69 -1.19
C GLY A 29 -13.38 0.67 -0.49
N GLY A 30 -12.83 0.78 0.72
CA GLY A 30 -12.84 2.04 1.45
C GLY A 30 -12.05 3.16 0.78
N SER A 31 -10.84 2.86 0.31
CA SER A 31 -10.00 3.73 -0.52
C SER A 31 -10.53 3.84 -1.95
N LEU A 32 -11.03 2.73 -2.50
CA LEU A 32 -11.57 2.67 -3.85
C LEU A 32 -12.67 3.70 -4.11
N GLN A 33 -13.53 3.98 -3.11
CA GLN A 33 -14.56 5.02 -3.20
C GLN A 33 -13.95 6.41 -3.46
N VAL A 34 -12.82 6.71 -2.82
CA VAL A 34 -12.12 7.99 -3.00
C VAL A 34 -11.44 8.03 -4.36
N LEU A 35 -10.71 6.95 -4.72
CA LEU A 35 -10.05 6.87 -6.03
C LEU A 35 -11.06 6.99 -7.17
N SER A 36 -12.15 6.23 -7.13
CA SER A 36 -13.21 6.27 -8.16
C SER A 36 -13.83 7.66 -8.32
N LYS A 37 -13.99 8.41 -7.21
CA LYS A 37 -14.57 9.74 -7.25
C LYS A 37 -13.69 10.79 -7.93
N TYR A 38 -12.36 10.69 -7.79
CA TYR A 38 -11.44 11.75 -8.19
C TYR A 38 -10.54 11.38 -9.37
N SER A 39 -10.54 10.12 -9.82
CA SER A 39 -9.82 9.66 -11.01
C SER A 39 -10.78 9.42 -12.18
N LYS A 40 -10.33 9.63 -13.42
CA LYS A 40 -11.16 9.29 -14.59
C LYS A 40 -11.36 7.78 -14.70
N LYS A 41 -10.30 7.00 -14.44
CA LYS A 41 -10.30 5.53 -14.45
C LYS A 41 -9.49 4.97 -13.28
N VAL A 42 -9.93 3.85 -12.74
CA VAL A 42 -9.24 3.13 -11.67
C VAL A 42 -9.07 1.66 -12.05
N PHE A 43 -7.88 1.14 -11.83
CA PHE A 43 -7.63 -0.30 -11.82
C PHE A 43 -7.37 -0.73 -10.39
N SER A 44 -8.15 -1.68 -9.88
CA SER A 44 -8.03 -2.17 -8.51
C SER A 44 -7.59 -3.64 -8.54
N ILE A 45 -6.41 -3.91 -7.99
CA ILE A 45 -5.77 -5.22 -7.96
C ILE A 45 -6.00 -5.86 -6.61
N ASP A 46 -6.51 -7.08 -6.60
CA ASP A 46 -6.61 -7.88 -5.37
C ASP A 46 -6.26 -9.35 -5.66
N ILE A 47 -5.67 -10.03 -4.69
CA ILE A 47 -5.38 -11.46 -4.80
C ILE A 47 -6.65 -12.31 -4.80
N SER A 48 -7.74 -11.78 -4.21
CA SER A 48 -9.04 -12.41 -4.10
C SER A 48 -10.04 -11.85 -5.11
N SER A 49 -10.89 -12.70 -5.65
CA SER A 49 -12.04 -12.27 -6.48
C SER A 49 -13.22 -11.73 -5.67
N GLU A 50 -13.22 -11.87 -4.34
CA GLU A 50 -14.34 -11.45 -3.50
C GLU A 50 -14.64 -9.95 -3.59
N PRO A 51 -13.66 -9.03 -3.51
CA PRO A 51 -13.94 -7.61 -3.69
C PRO A 51 -14.66 -7.28 -4.99
N GLN A 52 -14.22 -7.89 -6.10
CA GLN A 52 -14.87 -7.70 -7.40
C GLN A 52 -16.34 -8.09 -7.39
N LYS A 53 -16.70 -9.23 -6.77
CA LYS A 53 -18.09 -9.70 -6.71
C LYS A 53 -19.03 -8.70 -6.05
N PHE A 54 -18.56 -8.04 -4.97
CA PHE A 54 -19.39 -7.11 -4.19
C PHE A 54 -19.32 -5.65 -4.65
N LEU A 55 -18.25 -5.27 -5.35
CA LEU A 55 -17.98 -3.87 -5.66
C LEU A 55 -18.15 -3.51 -7.13
N LYS A 56 -18.10 -4.49 -8.05
CA LYS A 56 -18.15 -4.24 -9.50
C LYS A 56 -19.37 -3.41 -9.92
N SER A 57 -20.54 -3.68 -9.35
CA SER A 57 -21.78 -2.96 -9.70
C SER A 57 -21.87 -1.55 -9.06
N LYS A 58 -20.97 -1.20 -8.15
CA LYS A 58 -21.00 0.07 -7.42
C LYS A 58 -20.19 1.17 -8.10
N PHE A 59 -19.34 0.83 -9.07
CA PHE A 59 -18.42 1.75 -9.71
C PHE A 59 -18.43 1.58 -11.22
N ASN A 60 -18.60 2.68 -11.95
CA ASN A 60 -18.66 2.67 -13.42
C ASN A 60 -17.26 2.84 -14.07
N ASN A 61 -16.31 3.38 -13.32
CA ASN A 61 -14.95 3.70 -13.81
C ASN A 61 -13.86 2.82 -13.20
N VAL A 62 -14.22 1.70 -12.55
CA VAL A 62 -13.29 0.78 -11.91
C VAL A 62 -13.21 -0.54 -12.70
N SER A 63 -11.98 -0.93 -13.05
CA SER A 63 -11.65 -2.26 -13.56
C SER A 63 -10.95 -3.07 -12.47
N PHE A 64 -11.41 -4.30 -12.25
CA PHE A 64 -10.82 -5.18 -11.22
C PHE A 64 -9.91 -6.20 -11.88
N GLU A 65 -8.70 -6.31 -11.36
CA GLU A 65 -7.68 -7.27 -11.76
C GLU A 65 -7.40 -8.23 -10.60
N ILE A 66 -7.39 -9.54 -10.88
CA ILE A 66 -7.24 -10.58 -9.85
C ILE A 66 -5.88 -11.23 -9.99
N GLY A 67 -5.09 -11.20 -8.93
CA GLY A 67 -3.78 -11.83 -8.89
C GLY A 67 -2.84 -11.17 -7.89
N LYS A 68 -1.61 -11.69 -7.83
CA LYS A 68 -0.55 -11.07 -7.03
C LYS A 68 -0.11 -9.78 -7.73
N SER A 69 -0.19 -8.67 -7.03
CA SER A 69 0.10 -7.33 -7.56
C SER A 69 1.46 -7.23 -8.27
N PHE A 70 2.53 -7.71 -7.63
CA PHE A 70 3.88 -7.65 -8.18
C PHE A 70 4.08 -8.50 -9.45
N ASP A 71 3.21 -9.49 -9.70
CA ASP A 71 3.27 -10.33 -10.91
C ASP A 71 2.56 -9.65 -12.10
N ILE A 72 1.49 -8.89 -11.84
CA ILE A 72 0.61 -8.37 -12.90
C ILE A 72 0.74 -6.86 -13.14
N ILE A 73 1.27 -6.09 -12.19
CA ILE A 73 1.24 -4.62 -12.27
C ILE A 73 2.04 -4.06 -13.46
N LYS A 74 3.15 -4.70 -13.83
CA LYS A 74 3.97 -4.24 -14.97
C LYS A 74 3.21 -4.36 -16.27
N ASP A 75 2.60 -5.51 -16.52
CA ASP A 75 1.82 -5.75 -17.73
C ASP A 75 0.57 -4.88 -17.77
N LEU A 76 -0.04 -4.64 -16.61
CA LEU A 76 -1.17 -3.72 -16.48
C LEU A 76 -0.77 -2.29 -16.84
N ILE A 77 0.35 -1.78 -16.33
CA ILE A 77 0.85 -0.45 -16.67
C ILE A 77 1.13 -0.35 -18.17
N LEU A 78 1.83 -1.32 -18.75
CA LEU A 78 2.10 -1.36 -20.19
C LEU A 78 0.81 -1.35 -21.02
N LYS A 79 -0.20 -2.13 -20.61
CA LYS A 79 -1.52 -2.15 -21.25
C LYS A 79 -2.24 -0.80 -21.17
N ILE A 80 -2.14 -0.10 -20.04
CA ILE A 80 -2.73 1.23 -19.86
C ILE A 80 -2.03 2.23 -20.82
N GLU A 81 -0.71 2.25 -20.82
CA GLU A 81 0.09 3.17 -21.64
C GLU A 81 -0.06 2.89 -23.14
N SER A 82 -0.19 1.62 -23.56
CA SER A 82 -0.45 1.27 -24.97
C SER A 82 -1.79 1.80 -25.50
N ASN A 83 -2.74 2.08 -24.61
CA ASN A 83 -4.00 2.75 -24.91
C ASN A 83 -3.93 4.28 -24.80
N ASN A 84 -2.71 4.86 -24.79
CA ASN A 84 -2.46 6.29 -24.61
C ASN A 84 -3.04 6.89 -23.31
N GLN A 85 -3.17 6.07 -22.25
CA GLN A 85 -3.61 6.51 -20.93
C GLN A 85 -2.41 6.67 -20.00
N LYS A 86 -2.45 7.68 -19.12
CA LYS A 86 -1.36 7.96 -18.18
C LYS A 86 -1.70 7.40 -16.81
N VAL A 87 -0.77 6.66 -16.21
CA VAL A 87 -0.85 6.29 -14.78
C VAL A 87 -0.20 7.40 -13.96
N GLU A 88 -0.99 8.13 -13.18
CA GLU A 88 -0.54 9.32 -12.43
C GLU A 88 -0.63 9.14 -10.92
N PHE A 89 -1.33 8.11 -10.46
CA PHE A 89 -1.46 7.80 -9.04
C PHE A 89 -1.49 6.29 -8.79
N ILE A 90 -0.75 5.82 -7.77
CA ILE A 90 -0.79 4.43 -7.31
C ILE A 90 -0.93 4.42 -5.79
N LEU A 91 -1.92 3.67 -5.28
CA LEU A 91 -2.06 3.35 -3.86
C LEU A 91 -1.61 1.91 -3.61
N VAL A 92 -0.62 1.73 -2.75
CA VAL A 92 -0.12 0.41 -2.32
C VAL A 92 -0.64 0.11 -0.92
N ASP A 93 -1.61 -0.79 -0.81
CA ASP A 93 -2.30 -1.18 0.44
C ASP A 93 -2.62 -2.70 0.44
N GLY A 94 -1.75 -3.51 -0.15
CA GLY A 94 -1.94 -4.96 -0.32
C GLY A 94 -1.32 -5.80 0.80
N ASP A 95 -0.17 -6.42 0.53
CA ASP A 95 0.54 -7.29 1.49
C ASP A 95 1.35 -6.45 2.49
N HIS A 96 0.94 -6.43 3.75
CA HIS A 96 1.59 -5.69 4.84
C HIS A 96 2.86 -6.39 5.39
N SER A 97 3.46 -7.30 4.64
CA SER A 97 4.77 -7.86 4.96
C SER A 97 5.90 -7.01 4.36
N LYS A 98 7.11 -7.11 4.96
CA LYS A 98 8.31 -6.49 4.39
C LYS A 98 8.50 -6.86 2.91
N ASN A 99 8.39 -8.16 2.61
CA ASN A 99 8.65 -8.67 1.26
C ASN A 99 7.54 -8.28 0.27
N GLY A 100 6.27 -8.21 0.71
CA GLY A 100 5.16 -7.78 -0.14
C GLY A 100 5.34 -6.34 -0.59
N ILE A 101 5.51 -5.41 0.36
CA ILE A 101 5.75 -3.99 0.07
C ILE A 101 6.99 -3.80 -0.81
N GLN A 102 8.09 -4.53 -0.51
CA GLN A 102 9.31 -4.43 -1.32
C GLN A 102 9.06 -4.84 -2.77
N LYS A 103 8.41 -6.00 -3.00
CA LYS A 103 8.11 -6.50 -4.34
C LYS A 103 7.20 -5.57 -5.13
N ASP A 104 6.14 -5.05 -4.50
CA ASP A 104 5.22 -4.11 -5.13
C ASP A 104 5.94 -2.83 -5.56
N LEU A 105 6.73 -2.23 -4.66
CA LEU A 105 7.50 -1.03 -4.97
C LEU A 105 8.57 -1.27 -6.04
N GLU A 106 9.31 -2.38 -5.98
CA GLU A 106 10.30 -2.72 -7.01
C GLU A 106 9.63 -2.94 -8.37
N ALA A 107 8.46 -3.59 -8.41
CA ALA A 107 7.72 -3.79 -9.65
C ALA A 107 7.28 -2.45 -10.27
N ILE A 108 6.82 -1.50 -9.45
CA ILE A 108 6.41 -0.17 -9.90
C ILE A 108 7.63 0.67 -10.33
N LEU A 109 8.64 0.79 -9.45
CA LEU A 109 9.76 1.70 -9.65
C LEU A 109 10.70 1.28 -10.79
N THR A 110 10.72 0.00 -11.17
CA THR A 110 11.49 -0.47 -12.33
C THR A 110 10.84 -0.11 -13.66
N HIS A 111 9.56 0.27 -13.68
CA HIS A 111 8.92 0.79 -14.88
C HIS A 111 9.33 2.25 -15.15
N LYS A 112 9.55 2.59 -16.41
CA LYS A 112 9.92 3.95 -16.82
C LYS A 112 8.67 4.70 -17.25
N PHE A 113 8.07 5.44 -16.33
CA PHE A 113 6.92 6.29 -16.64
C PHE A 113 7.32 7.50 -17.47
N ASN A 114 6.48 7.88 -18.44
CA ASN A 114 6.69 9.07 -19.27
C ASN A 114 6.04 10.34 -18.70
N ASN A 115 5.35 10.23 -17.57
CA ASN A 115 4.64 11.31 -16.88
C ASN A 115 4.97 11.29 -15.38
N PRO A 116 4.73 12.40 -14.66
CA PRO A 116 4.84 12.40 -13.21
C PRO A 116 3.91 11.38 -12.57
N LEU A 117 4.39 10.70 -11.54
CA LEU A 117 3.63 9.70 -10.79
C LEU A 117 3.72 9.98 -9.29
N THR A 118 2.59 9.90 -8.61
CA THR A 118 2.51 9.90 -7.15
C THR A 118 2.14 8.50 -6.65
N ILE A 119 2.96 7.95 -5.77
CA ILE A 119 2.72 6.66 -5.11
C ILE A 119 2.48 6.93 -3.63
N ILE A 120 1.38 6.43 -3.09
CA ILE A 120 1.09 6.38 -1.65
C ILE A 120 1.24 4.94 -1.19
N VAL A 121 2.02 4.74 -0.14
CA VAL A 121 2.14 3.43 0.54
C VAL A 121 1.45 3.54 1.89
N HIS A 122 0.37 2.78 2.06
CA HIS A 122 -0.37 2.71 3.32
C HIS A 122 0.38 1.90 4.38
N ASP A 123 -0.01 2.08 5.62
CA ASP A 123 0.60 1.42 6.78
C ASP A 123 2.11 1.69 6.96
N SER A 124 2.60 2.87 6.54
CA SER A 124 4.01 3.26 6.72
C SER A 124 4.46 3.27 8.18
N PHE A 125 3.51 3.32 9.13
CA PHE A 125 3.77 3.22 10.57
C PHE A 125 3.75 1.77 11.07
N ASN A 126 3.33 0.80 10.26
CA ASN A 126 3.51 -0.62 10.56
C ASN A 126 5.00 -1.00 10.38
N PRO A 127 5.65 -1.64 11.37
CA PRO A 127 7.08 -1.94 11.28
C PRO A 127 7.49 -2.81 10.10
N GLN A 128 6.65 -3.74 9.66
CA GLN A 128 6.96 -4.59 8.50
C GLN A 128 6.85 -3.80 7.18
N CYS A 129 5.80 -2.99 7.03
CA CYS A 129 5.64 -2.11 5.86
C CYS A 129 6.79 -1.09 5.79
N ARG A 130 7.11 -0.42 6.94
CA ARG A 130 8.22 0.54 6.99
C ARG A 130 9.57 -0.10 6.64
N LYS A 131 9.83 -1.34 7.12
CA LYS A 131 11.03 -2.10 6.74
C LYS A 131 11.05 -2.40 5.22
N GLY A 132 9.91 -2.73 4.64
CA GLY A 132 9.76 -2.95 3.19
C GLY A 132 10.09 -1.70 2.39
N ILE A 133 9.49 -0.56 2.74
CA ILE A 133 9.76 0.72 2.09
C ILE A 133 11.25 1.10 2.22
N LYS A 134 11.83 0.98 3.42
CA LYS A 134 13.25 1.30 3.66
C LYS A 134 14.24 0.32 3.03
N SER A 135 13.81 -0.87 2.60
CA SER A 135 14.69 -1.86 1.97
C SER A 135 14.94 -1.60 0.48
N ILE A 136 14.22 -0.67 -0.12
CA ILE A 136 14.43 -0.27 -1.51
C ILE A 136 15.74 0.54 -1.64
N ASP A 137 16.57 0.17 -2.59
CA ASP A 137 17.72 0.99 -2.99
C ASP A 137 17.26 2.09 -3.96
N TYR A 138 16.78 3.19 -3.40
CA TYR A 138 16.24 4.32 -4.16
C TYR A 138 17.27 5.01 -5.06
N LYS A 139 18.58 4.84 -4.79
CA LYS A 139 19.64 5.43 -5.63
C LYS A 139 19.68 4.84 -7.04
N ARG A 140 19.08 3.67 -7.23
CA ARG A 140 18.96 3.05 -8.56
C ARG A 140 17.98 3.76 -9.48
N PHE A 141 17.09 4.60 -8.92
CA PHE A 141 15.99 5.25 -9.65
C PHE A 141 16.21 6.76 -9.68
N LYS A 142 16.71 7.25 -10.84
CA LYS A 142 17.10 8.68 -10.99
C LYS A 142 15.92 9.65 -11.06
N ASN A 143 14.74 9.16 -11.39
CA ASN A 143 13.52 9.95 -11.56
C ASN A 143 12.72 10.17 -10.26
N ILE A 144 13.23 9.74 -9.11
CA ILE A 144 12.56 9.96 -7.83
C ILE A 144 12.85 11.38 -7.35
N LYS A 145 11.80 12.19 -7.29
CA LYS A 145 11.84 13.59 -6.83
C LYS A 145 11.74 13.73 -5.32
N HIS A 146 10.92 12.89 -4.68
CA HIS A 146 10.61 13.04 -3.27
C HIS A 146 10.20 11.70 -2.65
N ILE A 147 10.69 11.43 -1.43
CA ILE A 147 10.31 10.29 -0.61
C ILE A 147 10.11 10.79 0.82
N ASP A 148 8.92 10.57 1.38
CA ASP A 148 8.64 10.83 2.78
C ASP A 148 7.90 9.65 3.40
N LEU A 149 8.49 9.04 4.43
CA LEU A 149 7.92 7.89 5.14
C LEU A 149 6.83 8.30 6.12
N ASP A 150 6.80 9.55 6.49
CA ASP A 150 5.94 10.10 7.53
C ASP A 150 5.01 11.19 6.98
N TYR A 151 4.64 11.09 5.69
CA TYR A 151 3.74 12.03 5.02
C TYR A 151 2.42 12.18 5.78
N ILE A 152 1.86 11.06 6.26
CA ILE A 152 0.86 11.03 7.34
C ILE A 152 1.34 10.02 8.37
N THR A 153 1.48 10.46 9.61
CA THR A 153 1.88 9.59 10.71
C THR A 153 0.75 8.66 11.11
N GLY A 154 1.04 7.38 11.28
CA GLY A 154 0.09 6.41 11.79
C GLY A 154 -0.09 6.49 13.32
N CYS A 155 -0.80 5.52 13.88
CA CYS A 155 -1.14 5.47 15.29
C CYS A 155 -1.13 4.04 15.84
N PHE A 156 -1.48 3.88 17.10
CA PHE A 156 -1.86 2.57 17.63
C PHE A 156 -3.29 2.24 17.23
N SER A 157 -3.54 0.96 16.89
CA SER A 157 -4.89 0.49 16.52
C SER A 157 -5.87 0.70 17.69
N PRO A 158 -6.97 1.44 17.46
CA PRO A 158 -7.92 1.74 18.55
C PRO A 158 -8.75 0.52 18.99
N ASN A 159 -8.82 -0.52 18.15
CA ASN A 159 -9.72 -1.64 18.34
C ASN A 159 -9.01 -2.91 18.86
N LYS A 160 -7.82 -2.78 19.44
CA LYS A 160 -7.05 -3.92 19.94
C LYS A 160 -6.50 -3.66 21.33
N ASP A 161 -6.63 -4.65 22.18
CA ASP A 161 -6.10 -4.64 23.55
C ASP A 161 -4.57 -4.48 23.59
N PHE A 162 -3.90 -4.84 22.50
CA PHE A 162 -2.46 -4.69 22.36
C PHE A 162 -2.11 -3.47 21.50
N LYS A 163 -1.08 -2.74 21.94
CA LYS A 163 -0.52 -1.61 21.17
C LYS A 163 0.05 -2.09 19.83
N GLU A 164 -0.78 -2.17 18.82
CA GLU A 164 -0.41 -2.50 17.44
C GLU A 164 -0.24 -1.23 16.63
N MET A 165 0.96 -1.03 16.08
CA MET A 165 1.25 0.10 15.20
C MET A 165 0.64 -0.17 13.82
N TRP A 166 -0.12 0.77 13.29
CA TRP A 166 -0.74 0.67 11.97
C TRP A 166 -1.04 2.05 11.38
N GLY A 167 -1.45 2.06 10.13
CA GLY A 167 -1.78 3.28 9.41
C GLY A 167 -0.55 4.10 9.03
N GLY A 168 -0.80 5.35 8.69
CA GLY A 168 0.19 6.24 8.13
C GLY A 168 0.35 6.07 6.62
N PHE A 169 0.76 7.16 5.97
CA PHE A 169 1.12 7.18 4.56
C PHE A 169 2.60 7.53 4.39
N ALA A 170 3.29 6.72 3.59
CA ALA A 170 4.49 7.21 2.90
C ALA A 170 4.12 7.69 1.51
N ILE A 171 4.84 8.69 1.01
CA ILE A 171 4.69 9.21 -0.34
C ILE A 171 5.99 9.08 -1.11
N ILE A 172 5.90 8.66 -2.38
CA ILE A 172 7.00 8.65 -3.35
C ILE A 172 6.51 9.39 -4.58
N ARG A 173 7.26 10.40 -5.03
CA ARG A 173 6.95 11.15 -6.25
C ARG A 173 8.03 10.94 -7.28
N LEU A 174 7.61 10.56 -8.48
CA LEU A 174 8.45 10.41 -9.65
C LEU A 174 8.23 11.60 -10.60
N ASP A 175 9.31 12.10 -11.20
CA ASP A 175 9.27 13.14 -12.23
C ASP A 175 10.51 13.00 -13.10
N ASN A 176 10.32 12.76 -14.39
CA ASN A 176 11.45 12.56 -15.33
C ASN A 176 12.19 13.86 -15.69
N ASN A 177 11.60 15.01 -15.39
CA ASN A 177 12.20 16.31 -15.75
C ASN A 177 13.26 16.78 -14.74
N ILE A 178 13.50 16.02 -13.67
CA ILE A 178 14.37 16.45 -12.57
C ILE A 178 15.21 15.26 -12.11
N GLU A 179 16.51 15.29 -12.36
CA GLU A 179 17.46 14.40 -11.69
C GLU A 179 17.72 14.90 -10.27
N ILE A 180 17.10 14.31 -9.27
CA ILE A 180 17.38 14.60 -7.88
C ILE A 180 17.76 13.30 -7.17
N ASN A 181 18.89 13.31 -6.49
CA ASN A 181 19.26 12.29 -5.51
C ASN A 181 18.44 12.49 -4.25
N SER A 182 17.19 12.01 -4.24
CA SER A 182 16.27 12.21 -3.13
C SER A 182 16.71 11.41 -1.93
N LYS A 183 16.97 12.09 -0.82
CA LYS A 183 17.11 11.43 0.48
C LYS A 183 15.73 11.00 0.97
N VAL A 184 15.66 9.80 1.57
CA VAL A 184 14.45 9.35 2.26
C VAL A 184 14.22 10.23 3.48
N ASN A 185 13.13 10.99 3.47
CA ASN A 185 12.69 11.76 4.65
C ASN A 185 11.97 10.83 5.63
N ALA A 186 12.28 10.95 6.91
CA ALA A 186 11.67 10.20 8.01
C ALA A 186 11.58 11.11 9.24
N SER A 187 10.81 12.19 9.15
CA SER A 187 10.72 13.25 10.16
C SER A 187 10.24 12.75 11.52
N GLN A 188 9.45 11.66 11.56
CA GLN A 188 8.91 11.07 12.78
C GLN A 188 9.63 9.76 13.21
N GLU A 189 10.87 9.56 12.76
CA GLU A 189 11.63 8.34 13.09
C GLU A 189 11.79 8.14 14.63
N MET A 190 11.93 9.21 15.40
CA MET A 190 11.99 9.15 16.87
C MET A 190 10.66 8.68 17.47
N LEU A 191 9.55 9.22 16.99
CA LEU A 191 8.22 8.80 17.40
C LEU A 191 7.99 7.33 17.06
N PHE A 192 8.34 6.93 15.84
CA PHE A 192 8.25 5.54 15.38
C PHE A 192 9.02 4.60 16.30
N LYS A 193 10.29 4.90 16.62
CA LYS A 193 11.13 4.08 17.50
C LYS A 193 10.53 3.94 18.91
N ARG A 194 10.04 5.04 19.50
CA ARG A 194 9.38 5.00 20.82
C ARG A 194 8.10 4.17 20.79
N ALA A 195 7.28 4.35 19.76
CA ALA A 195 6.06 3.54 19.56
C ALA A 195 6.40 2.05 19.40
N TYR A 196 7.44 1.73 18.60
CA TYR A 196 7.88 0.35 18.38
C TYR A 196 8.30 -0.35 19.68
N ILE A 197 9.10 0.32 20.54
CA ILE A 197 9.52 -0.23 21.84
C ILE A 197 8.32 -0.53 22.72
N GLY A 198 7.30 0.32 22.73
CA GLY A 198 6.08 0.14 23.53
C GLY A 198 5.01 -0.74 22.87
N SER A 199 5.29 -1.34 21.71
CA SER A 199 4.31 -2.08 20.92
C SER A 199 4.48 -3.59 21.00
N LYS A 200 3.44 -4.34 20.63
CA LYS A 200 3.50 -5.80 20.47
C LYS A 200 4.50 -6.26 19.38
N HIS A 201 4.86 -5.36 18.47
CA HIS A 201 5.74 -5.71 17.34
C HIS A 201 7.15 -6.07 17.81
N ILE A 202 7.64 -5.47 18.90
CA ILE A 202 8.95 -5.82 19.46
C ILE A 202 8.99 -7.28 19.93
N ILE A 203 7.91 -7.75 20.57
CA ILE A 203 7.78 -9.15 21.03
C ILE A 203 7.69 -10.07 19.79
N LYS A 204 6.84 -9.71 18.83
CA LYS A 204 6.64 -10.47 17.60
C LYS A 204 7.94 -10.62 16.80
N ASP A 205 8.74 -9.58 16.71
CA ASP A 205 10.02 -9.61 15.98
C ASP A 205 11.09 -10.41 16.73
N LYS A 206 11.16 -10.32 18.07
CA LYS A 206 12.06 -11.13 18.90
C LYS A 206 11.78 -12.63 18.82
N PHE A 207 10.52 -13.02 18.67
CA PHE A 207 10.08 -14.41 18.59
C PHE A 207 9.72 -14.87 17.16
N LEU A 208 10.28 -14.25 16.15
CA LEU A 208 10.01 -14.57 14.75
C LEU A 208 10.38 -16.03 14.41
N PHE A 209 11.39 -16.60 15.10
CA PHE A 209 11.79 -18.01 14.97
C PHE A 209 10.70 -19.00 15.41
N LEU A 210 9.73 -18.56 16.23
CA LEU A 210 8.57 -19.36 16.62
C LEU A 210 7.42 -19.34 15.60
N SER A 211 7.55 -18.56 14.51
CA SER A 211 6.50 -18.42 13.51
C SER A 211 6.12 -19.73 12.80
N PRO A 212 7.06 -20.66 12.49
CA PRO A 212 6.72 -21.97 11.94
C PRO A 212 5.92 -22.83 12.92
N LEU A 213 6.30 -22.81 14.21
CA LEU A 213 5.62 -23.53 15.27
C LEU A 213 4.18 -23.01 15.44
N LYS A 214 4.00 -21.69 15.41
CA LYS A 214 2.68 -21.05 15.43
C LYS A 214 1.82 -21.50 14.26
N LYS A 215 2.35 -21.49 13.03
CA LYS A 215 1.64 -21.98 11.83
C LYS A 215 1.24 -23.45 11.96
N TYR A 216 2.13 -24.28 12.50
CA TYR A 216 1.86 -25.69 12.75
C TYR A 216 0.69 -25.88 13.72
N PHE A 217 0.69 -25.16 14.87
CA PHE A 217 -0.41 -25.22 15.84
C PHE A 217 -1.74 -24.71 15.26
N TYR A 218 -1.72 -23.61 14.52
CA TYR A 218 -2.93 -23.10 13.85
C TYR A 218 -3.52 -24.11 12.87
N LYS A 219 -2.66 -24.79 12.09
CA LYS A 219 -3.09 -25.83 11.16
C LYS A 219 -3.61 -27.09 11.89
N LYS A 220 -2.92 -27.51 12.95
CA LYS A 220 -3.28 -28.73 13.71
C LYS A 220 -4.60 -28.60 14.49
N PHE A 221 -4.90 -27.42 15.00
CA PHE A 221 -6.10 -27.16 15.80
C PHE A 221 -7.22 -26.45 15.03
N ASN A 222 -7.15 -26.39 13.68
CA ASN A 222 -8.12 -25.69 12.83
C ASN A 222 -8.44 -24.24 13.30
N LEU A 223 -7.49 -23.59 13.95
CA LEU A 223 -7.64 -22.22 14.39
C LEU A 223 -7.54 -21.31 13.17
N ILE A 224 -8.57 -20.53 12.92
CA ILE A 224 -8.66 -19.58 11.80
C ILE A 224 -7.42 -18.67 11.79
N HIS A 225 -6.60 -18.78 10.77
CA HIS A 225 -5.48 -17.85 10.60
C HIS A 225 -6.02 -16.48 10.19
N LYS A 226 -5.45 -15.39 10.71
CA LYS A 226 -5.89 -14.01 10.39
C LYS A 226 -5.82 -13.64 8.90
N SER A 227 -5.19 -14.44 8.06
CA SER A 227 -5.23 -14.31 6.59
C SER A 227 -6.59 -14.72 5.99
N ASP A 228 -7.45 -15.41 6.77
CA ASP A 228 -8.79 -15.84 6.32
C ASP A 228 -9.86 -14.78 6.59
N THR A 229 -9.46 -13.52 6.80
CA THR A 229 -10.38 -12.41 7.08
C THR A 229 -11.36 -12.10 5.95
N TYR A 230 -11.19 -12.68 4.77
CA TYR A 230 -12.19 -12.62 3.70
C TYR A 230 -13.48 -13.39 4.03
N ASN A 231 -13.46 -14.34 4.98
CA ASN A 231 -14.67 -15.07 5.39
C ASN A 231 -15.66 -14.23 6.21
N ASN A 232 -15.29 -13.04 6.67
CA ASN A 232 -16.16 -12.13 7.43
C ASN A 232 -17.00 -11.19 6.56
N PHE A 233 -17.12 -11.44 5.25
CA PHE A 233 -18.05 -10.71 4.38
C PHE A 233 -19.52 -11.16 4.51
N LYS A 234 -19.80 -12.17 5.32
CA LYS A 234 -21.16 -12.76 5.48
C LYS A 234 -21.99 -12.20 6.65
N SER A 235 -21.55 -11.10 7.27
CA SER A 235 -22.36 -10.42 8.29
C SER A 235 -22.54 -8.95 7.98
#